data_0af96a0f7cc1637ab0f8bd7a216cdc73
#
_entry.id   0af96a0f7cc1637ab0f8bd7a216cdc73
#
_cell.length_a   1.000
_cell.length_b   1.000
_cell.length_c   1.000
_cell.angle_alpha   90.00
_cell.angle_beta   90.00
_cell.angle_gamma   90.00
#
_symmetry.space_group_name_H-M   'P 1'
#
loop_
_entity.id
_entity.type
_entity.pdbx_description
1 polymer ?
#
loop_
_entity_poly.entity_id
_entity_poly.type
_entity_poly.pdbx_seq_one_letter_code
_entity_poly.pdbx_strand_id
1 'polypeptide(L)'
;PADCFDTVVISDRMQPETNASLAVLPVRLVEVHFEKSTKSKSLNAAMAAIGNDYDIALVLDADNVIPYDYLSDINDLFANPEVEIVQTHRSAKNLNNDMALLDAISEEINNTIFRLGHAKLGLSAALIGSGMAFRYDLFRDTMADIKAVGGFDRELELTLLYRGKRFYYLPETFVFDEKIQNTGDFSRQRRRWLSAQWLSLIH
;
A
#
# COMPACT_ATOMS: atom_id res chain seq x y z
N PRO A 1 -8.33 9.87 17.68
CA PRO A 1 -9.54 9.32 18.30
C PRO A 1 -10.09 8.18 17.45
N ALA A 2 -10.67 7.14 18.08
CA ALA A 2 -11.18 5.96 17.37
C ALA A 2 -12.42 6.24 16.50
N ASP A 3 -12.99 7.40 16.61
CA ASP A 3 -14.12 7.92 15.85
C ASP A 3 -13.73 8.69 14.58
N CYS A 4 -12.43 8.84 14.32
CA CYS A 4 -11.91 9.56 13.15
C CYS A 4 -11.44 8.65 12.01
N PHE A 5 -11.48 7.33 12.18
CA PHE A 5 -11.09 6.38 11.13
C PHE A 5 -11.83 5.05 11.22
N ASP A 6 -12.02 4.42 10.10
CA ASP A 6 -12.52 3.05 9.99
C ASP A 6 -11.39 2.12 9.52
N THR A 7 -11.28 0.98 10.16
CA THR A 7 -10.43 -0.11 9.68
C THR A 7 -11.25 -1.05 8.81
N VAL A 8 -10.92 -1.11 7.53
CA VAL A 8 -11.59 -1.99 6.56
C VAL A 8 -10.70 -3.18 6.27
N VAL A 9 -11.16 -4.38 6.61
CA VAL A 9 -10.47 -5.63 6.30
C VAL A 9 -11.15 -6.28 5.08
N ILE A 10 -10.36 -6.54 4.05
CA ILE A 10 -10.85 -7.18 2.82
C ILE A 10 -10.47 -8.66 2.87
N SER A 11 -11.47 -9.50 3.02
CA SER A 11 -11.33 -10.96 3.07
C SER A 11 -11.60 -11.57 1.71
N ASP A 12 -10.55 -12.02 1.03
CA ASP A 12 -10.69 -12.73 -0.25
C ASP A 12 -10.42 -14.22 -0.05
N ARG A 13 -11.50 -15.02 0.00
CA ARG A 13 -11.48 -16.48 0.18
C ARG A 13 -10.80 -16.93 1.49
N MET A 14 -10.88 -16.17 2.54
CA MET A 14 -10.43 -16.63 3.85
C MET A 14 -11.33 -17.72 4.40
N GLN A 15 -10.78 -18.51 5.34
CA GLN A 15 -11.54 -19.54 6.03
C GLN A 15 -12.67 -18.92 6.86
N PRO A 16 -13.84 -19.60 6.97
CA PRO A 16 -14.97 -19.09 7.73
C PRO A 16 -14.62 -18.74 9.18
N GLU A 17 -13.73 -19.53 9.81
CA GLU A 17 -13.26 -19.31 11.16
C GLU A 17 -12.45 -18.00 11.30
N THR A 18 -11.66 -17.67 10.27
CA THR A 18 -10.93 -16.41 10.20
C THR A 18 -11.89 -15.22 10.08
N ASN A 19 -12.88 -15.32 9.20
CA ASN A 19 -13.89 -14.28 9.05
C ASN A 19 -14.70 -14.09 10.34
N ALA A 20 -15.08 -15.17 11.02
CA ALA A 20 -15.75 -15.11 12.32
C ALA A 20 -14.89 -14.42 13.39
N SER A 21 -13.58 -14.70 13.39
CA SER A 21 -12.64 -14.04 14.31
C SER A 21 -12.45 -12.55 13.99
N LEU A 22 -12.47 -12.16 12.73
CA LEU A 22 -12.40 -10.76 12.31
C LEU A 22 -13.68 -9.99 12.64
N ALA A 23 -14.84 -10.64 12.50
CA ALA A 23 -16.15 -10.01 12.73
C ALA A 23 -16.40 -9.56 14.18
N VAL A 24 -15.64 -10.08 15.17
CA VAL A 24 -15.71 -9.64 16.57
C VAL A 24 -14.79 -8.46 16.89
N LEU A 25 -13.91 -8.07 15.97
CA LEU A 25 -13.04 -6.92 16.11
C LEU A 25 -13.75 -5.63 15.66
N PRO A 26 -13.30 -4.46 16.10
CA PRO A 26 -13.86 -3.17 15.68
C PRO A 26 -13.37 -2.82 14.26
N VAL A 27 -13.65 -3.72 13.29
CA VAL A 27 -13.29 -3.56 11.89
C VAL A 27 -14.50 -3.74 10.99
N ARG A 28 -14.46 -3.13 9.83
CA ARG A 28 -15.45 -3.32 8.78
C ARG A 28 -14.98 -4.43 7.85
N LEU A 29 -15.56 -5.61 7.96
CA LEU A 29 -15.20 -6.76 7.14
C LEU A 29 -15.91 -6.69 5.80
N VAL A 30 -15.15 -6.73 4.70
CA VAL A 30 -15.66 -6.82 3.33
C VAL A 30 -15.22 -8.16 2.74
N GLU A 31 -16.16 -9.10 2.67
CA GLU A 31 -15.91 -10.40 2.07
C GLU A 31 -16.07 -10.33 0.56
N VAL A 32 -15.06 -10.81 -0.17
CA VAL A 32 -15.03 -10.85 -1.63
C VAL A 32 -14.64 -12.24 -2.12
N HIS A 33 -15.07 -12.55 -3.32
CA HIS A 33 -14.74 -13.82 -3.97
C HIS A 33 -14.55 -13.61 -5.46
N PHE A 34 -13.30 -13.66 -5.92
CA PHE A 34 -12.98 -13.53 -7.34
C PHE A 34 -12.49 -14.87 -7.90
N GLU A 35 -12.80 -15.16 -9.16
CA GLU A 35 -12.21 -16.29 -9.88
C GLU A 35 -10.68 -16.14 -9.97
N LYS A 36 -10.22 -14.92 -10.31
CA LYS A 36 -8.82 -14.51 -10.27
C LYS A 36 -8.68 -13.29 -9.35
N SER A 37 -8.19 -13.52 -8.16
CA SER A 37 -7.99 -12.49 -7.14
C SER A 37 -6.82 -11.57 -7.50
N THR A 38 -7.04 -10.27 -7.32
CA THR A 38 -5.98 -9.26 -7.41
C THR A 38 -6.20 -8.20 -6.34
N LYS A 39 -5.13 -7.56 -5.85
CA LYS A 39 -5.25 -6.50 -4.85
C LYS A 39 -6.10 -5.33 -5.36
N SER A 40 -5.98 -4.97 -6.65
CA SER A 40 -6.81 -3.93 -7.25
C SER A 40 -8.31 -4.24 -7.21
N LYS A 41 -8.72 -5.47 -7.53
CA LYS A 41 -10.14 -5.88 -7.44
C LYS A 41 -10.64 -5.82 -6.00
N SER A 42 -9.85 -6.29 -5.05
CA SER A 42 -10.20 -6.28 -3.64
C SER A 42 -10.37 -4.86 -3.12
N LEU A 43 -9.45 -3.95 -3.44
CA LEU A 43 -9.54 -2.54 -3.07
C LEU A 43 -10.77 -1.86 -3.68
N ASN A 44 -11.05 -2.09 -4.98
CA ASN A 44 -12.24 -1.54 -5.64
C ASN A 44 -13.54 -2.06 -5.01
N ALA A 45 -13.61 -3.33 -4.68
CA ALA A 45 -14.79 -3.90 -4.02
C ALA A 45 -14.98 -3.31 -2.61
N ALA A 46 -13.90 -3.10 -1.86
CA ALA A 46 -13.99 -2.45 -0.56
C ALA A 46 -14.51 -1.02 -0.68
N MET A 47 -13.95 -0.20 -1.57
CA MET A 47 -14.41 1.18 -1.78
C MET A 47 -15.89 1.24 -2.19
N ALA A 48 -16.34 0.32 -3.04
CA ALA A 48 -17.74 0.22 -3.40
C ALA A 48 -18.67 -0.13 -2.20
N ALA A 49 -18.16 -0.94 -1.26
CA ALA A 49 -18.91 -1.37 -0.08
C ALA A 49 -18.95 -0.32 1.05
N ILE A 50 -17.90 0.51 1.19
CA ILE A 50 -17.81 1.47 2.28
C ILE A 50 -18.41 2.85 1.97
N GLY A 51 -18.63 3.17 0.70
CA GLY A 51 -19.18 4.47 0.27
C GLY A 51 -18.13 5.56 0.11
N ASN A 52 -18.56 6.82 0.19
CA ASN A 52 -17.75 7.98 -0.22
C ASN A 52 -17.49 8.99 0.91
N ASP A 53 -17.81 8.67 2.15
CA ASP A 53 -17.78 9.63 3.27
C ASP A 53 -16.40 9.65 3.98
N TYR A 54 -15.33 9.58 3.19
CA TYR A 54 -13.95 9.60 3.69
C TYR A 54 -13.10 10.67 3.01
N ASP A 55 -12.22 11.30 3.76
CA ASP A 55 -11.25 12.28 3.24
C ASP A 55 -9.98 11.61 2.72
N ILE A 56 -9.53 10.55 3.39
CA ILE A 56 -8.25 9.89 3.15
C ILE A 56 -8.45 8.37 3.06
N ALA A 57 -7.83 7.75 2.06
CA ALA A 57 -7.64 6.31 1.98
C ALA A 57 -6.20 5.96 2.34
N LEU A 58 -6.01 5.07 3.31
CA LEU A 58 -4.71 4.49 3.66
C LEU A 58 -4.70 3.01 3.30
N VAL A 59 -3.71 2.59 2.49
CA VAL A 59 -3.53 1.21 2.08
C VAL A 59 -2.41 0.56 2.87
N LEU A 60 -2.75 -0.50 3.59
CA LEU A 60 -1.80 -1.34 4.34
C LEU A 60 -1.93 -2.80 3.89
N ASP A 61 -0.85 -3.57 3.99
CA ASP A 61 -0.89 -5.01 3.88
C ASP A 61 -1.28 -5.65 5.22
N ALA A 62 -1.82 -6.87 5.21
CA ALA A 62 -2.37 -7.52 6.39
C ALA A 62 -1.30 -7.85 7.46
N ASP A 63 -0.03 -7.88 7.08
CA ASP A 63 1.11 -8.12 7.96
C ASP A 63 1.77 -6.83 8.47
N ASN A 64 1.26 -5.67 8.04
CA ASN A 64 1.83 -4.39 8.44
C ASN A 64 1.54 -4.05 9.90
N VAL A 65 2.53 -3.49 10.56
CA VAL A 65 2.44 -2.90 11.90
C VAL A 65 2.80 -1.43 11.80
N ILE A 66 1.99 -0.57 12.42
CA ILE A 66 2.18 0.88 12.43
C ILE A 66 2.37 1.39 13.87
N PRO A 67 3.21 2.42 14.10
CA PRO A 67 3.30 3.13 15.37
C PRO A 67 2.00 3.85 15.73
N TYR A 68 1.90 4.24 17.00
CA TYR A 68 0.70 4.89 17.55
C TYR A 68 0.39 6.25 16.88
N ASP A 69 1.41 7.00 16.52
CA ASP A 69 1.36 8.34 15.92
C ASP A 69 1.20 8.33 14.39
N TYR A 70 1.31 7.17 13.75
CA TYR A 70 1.31 7.02 12.30
C TYR A 70 0.14 7.69 11.58
N LEU A 71 -1.09 7.53 12.08
CA LEU A 71 -2.27 8.15 11.49
C LEU A 71 -2.29 9.67 11.69
N SER A 72 -1.75 10.15 12.82
CA SER A 72 -1.62 11.58 13.09
C SER A 72 -0.66 12.24 12.14
N ASP A 73 0.51 11.63 11.90
CA ASP A 73 1.52 12.14 10.96
C ASP A 73 0.96 12.30 9.56
N ILE A 74 0.21 11.30 9.09
CA ILE A 74 -0.46 11.34 7.79
C ILE A 74 -1.51 12.46 7.77
N ASN A 75 -2.38 12.51 8.77
CA ASN A 75 -3.44 13.51 8.86
C ASN A 75 -2.87 14.94 8.85
N ASP A 76 -1.80 15.18 9.61
CA ASP A 76 -1.16 16.50 9.69
C ASP A 76 -0.58 16.93 8.34
N LEU A 77 -0.02 16.00 7.56
CA LEU A 77 0.44 16.31 6.22
C LEU A 77 -0.72 16.62 5.26
N PHE A 78 -1.82 15.88 5.36
CA PHE A 78 -3.03 16.13 4.56
C PHE A 78 -3.81 17.39 4.98
N ALA A 79 -3.47 18.04 6.10
CA ALA A 79 -3.99 19.38 6.42
C ALA A 79 -3.58 20.41 5.35
N ASN A 80 -2.47 20.18 4.63
CA ASN A 80 -2.13 20.93 3.43
C ASN A 80 -2.98 20.41 2.23
N PRO A 81 -3.85 21.26 1.63
CA PRO A 81 -4.71 20.85 0.50
C PRO A 81 -3.93 20.48 -0.77
N GLU A 82 -2.67 20.90 -0.91
CA GLU A 82 -1.80 20.55 -2.03
C GLU A 82 -1.31 19.09 -1.96
N VAL A 83 -1.44 18.45 -0.78
CA VAL A 83 -1.04 17.07 -0.58
C VAL A 83 -2.19 16.14 -0.94
N GLU A 84 -1.98 15.36 -1.98
CA GLU A 84 -2.99 14.41 -2.46
C GLU A 84 -2.54 12.95 -2.30
N ILE A 85 -1.21 12.71 -2.31
CA ILE A 85 -0.64 11.36 -2.31
C ILE A 85 0.62 11.34 -1.44
N VAL A 86 0.68 10.37 -0.55
CA VAL A 86 1.78 10.20 0.40
C VAL A 86 2.25 8.74 0.39
N GLN A 87 3.56 8.55 0.34
CA GLN A 87 4.20 7.28 0.63
C GLN A 87 4.96 7.41 1.96
N THR A 88 4.72 6.51 2.90
CA THR A 88 5.46 6.44 4.15
C THR A 88 6.68 5.51 4.03
N HIS A 89 7.55 5.53 5.03
CA HIS A 89 8.77 4.73 5.06
C HIS A 89 8.45 3.27 5.42
N ARG A 90 8.60 2.35 4.46
CA ARG A 90 8.45 0.93 4.75
C ARG A 90 9.75 0.35 5.28
N SER A 91 9.71 -0.29 6.43
CA SER A 91 10.85 -0.89 7.10
C SER A 91 10.58 -2.35 7.50
N ALA A 92 11.62 -3.05 7.95
CA ALA A 92 11.51 -4.46 8.30
C ALA A 92 10.92 -4.67 9.70
N LYS A 93 9.93 -5.55 9.82
CA LYS A 93 9.40 -6.06 11.09
C LYS A 93 10.31 -7.14 11.69
N ASN A 94 11.04 -7.89 10.85
CA ASN A 94 11.92 -8.99 11.24
C ASN A 94 13.27 -8.91 10.54
N LEU A 95 14.34 -9.25 11.28
CA LEU A 95 15.72 -9.32 10.79
C LEU A 95 16.39 -10.61 11.31
N ASN A 96 15.63 -11.70 11.39
CA ASN A 96 15.96 -12.92 12.11
C ASN A 96 16.82 -13.90 11.30
N ASN A 97 17.10 -13.62 10.03
CA ASN A 97 18.00 -14.41 9.19
C ASN A 97 18.59 -13.57 8.04
N ASP A 98 19.58 -14.15 7.33
CA ASP A 98 20.31 -13.45 6.26
C ASP A 98 19.40 -13.01 5.10
N MET A 99 18.37 -13.77 4.79
CA MET A 99 17.44 -13.43 3.70
C MET A 99 16.56 -12.23 4.08
N ALA A 100 16.02 -12.21 5.29
CA ALA A 100 15.27 -11.08 5.81
C ALA A 100 16.14 -9.82 5.90
N LEU A 101 17.41 -9.97 6.31
CA LEU A 101 18.37 -8.86 6.36
C LEU A 101 18.67 -8.32 4.96
N LEU A 102 18.93 -9.18 3.97
CA LEU A 102 19.18 -8.75 2.59
C LEU A 102 17.96 -8.06 1.97
N ASP A 103 16.77 -8.56 2.23
CA ASP A 103 15.52 -7.94 1.74
C ASP A 103 15.31 -6.57 2.41
N ALA A 104 15.55 -6.45 3.71
CA ALA A 104 15.50 -5.19 4.44
C ALA A 104 16.51 -4.17 3.90
N ILE A 105 17.76 -4.56 3.68
CA ILE A 105 18.80 -3.70 3.09
C ILE A 105 18.38 -3.22 1.69
N SER A 106 17.86 -4.13 0.86
CA SER A 106 17.35 -3.77 -0.47
C SER A 106 16.23 -2.73 -0.39
N GLU A 107 15.33 -2.86 0.58
CA GLU A 107 14.24 -1.89 0.80
C GLU A 107 14.80 -0.53 1.23
N GLU A 108 15.77 -0.49 2.15
CA GLU A 108 16.37 0.79 2.60
C GLU A 108 17.15 1.50 1.49
N ILE A 109 17.81 0.76 0.61
CA ILE A 109 18.42 1.34 -0.60
C ILE A 109 17.35 1.99 -1.48
N ASN A 110 16.22 1.32 -1.69
CA ASN A 110 15.10 1.86 -2.45
C ASN A 110 14.45 3.07 -1.75
N ASN A 111 14.28 3.04 -0.43
CA ASN A 111 13.80 4.18 0.36
C ASN A 111 14.72 5.40 0.18
N THR A 112 16.02 5.18 0.22
CA THR A 112 17.02 6.26 0.10
C THR A 112 17.06 6.83 -1.32
N ILE A 113 17.10 5.99 -2.36
CA ILE A 113 17.30 6.43 -3.75
C ILE A 113 15.98 6.90 -4.37
N PHE A 114 14.98 6.00 -4.47
CA PHE A 114 13.77 6.25 -5.27
C PHE A 114 12.67 7.00 -4.51
N ARG A 115 12.79 7.18 -3.20
CA ARG A 115 11.82 7.94 -2.39
C ARG A 115 12.45 9.21 -1.83
N LEU A 116 13.35 9.10 -0.88
CA LEU A 116 13.99 10.26 -0.26
C LEU A 116 14.81 11.09 -1.27
N GLY A 117 15.61 10.42 -2.11
CA GLY A 117 16.43 11.08 -3.13
C GLY A 117 15.55 11.81 -4.15
N HIS A 118 14.52 11.15 -4.68
CA HIS A 118 13.56 11.80 -5.58
C HIS A 118 12.85 12.98 -4.91
N ALA A 119 12.36 12.80 -3.69
CA ALA A 119 11.68 13.88 -2.95
C ALA A 119 12.59 15.10 -2.74
N LYS A 120 13.87 14.89 -2.38
CA LYS A 120 14.86 15.97 -2.22
C LYS A 120 15.18 16.71 -3.52
N LEU A 121 15.07 16.04 -4.66
CA LEU A 121 15.22 16.64 -6.00
C LEU A 121 13.93 17.30 -6.52
N GLY A 122 12.86 17.31 -5.74
CA GLY A 122 11.57 17.84 -6.15
C GLY A 122 10.78 16.93 -7.10
N LEU A 123 11.21 15.67 -7.25
CA LEU A 123 10.51 14.62 -8.00
C LEU A 123 9.53 13.88 -7.11
N SER A 124 8.64 13.09 -7.71
CA SER A 124 7.73 12.20 -6.98
C SER A 124 8.45 11.01 -6.36
N ALA A 125 8.07 10.64 -5.14
CA ALA A 125 8.51 9.39 -4.53
C ALA A 125 7.85 8.19 -5.21
N ALA A 126 8.53 7.03 -5.25
CA ALA A 126 7.95 5.80 -5.79
C ALA A 126 6.92 5.20 -4.83
N LEU A 127 5.78 4.74 -5.35
CA LEU A 127 4.77 3.97 -4.61
C LEU A 127 5.19 2.49 -4.49
N ILE A 128 4.79 1.82 -3.41
CA ILE A 128 5.22 0.43 -3.11
C ILE A 128 4.08 -0.51 -2.68
N GLY A 129 2.85 -0.14 -2.95
CA GLY A 129 1.71 -1.01 -2.70
C GLY A 129 1.22 -1.06 -1.25
N SER A 130 1.96 -0.53 -0.29
CA SER A 130 1.62 -0.47 1.13
C SER A 130 2.20 0.78 1.79
N GLY A 131 1.61 1.24 2.90
CA GLY A 131 1.98 2.50 3.52
C GLY A 131 1.73 3.70 2.61
N MET A 132 0.72 3.62 1.77
CA MET A 132 0.31 4.66 0.83
C MET A 132 -0.98 5.32 1.30
N ALA A 133 -0.99 6.64 1.36
CA ALA A 133 -2.19 7.41 1.67
C ALA A 133 -2.54 8.36 0.52
N PHE A 134 -3.84 8.55 0.29
CA PHE A 134 -4.38 9.34 -0.82
C PHE A 134 -5.58 10.16 -0.37
N ARG A 135 -5.86 11.29 -1.02
CA ARG A 135 -7.22 11.83 -1.01
C ARG A 135 -8.16 10.75 -1.51
N TYR A 136 -9.25 10.51 -0.77
CA TYR A 136 -10.12 9.36 -1.01
C TYR A 136 -10.71 9.34 -2.42
N ASP A 137 -11.26 10.45 -2.87
CA ASP A 137 -11.87 10.56 -4.20
C ASP A 137 -10.86 10.31 -5.31
N LEU A 138 -9.64 10.89 -5.19
CA LEU A 138 -8.57 10.66 -6.15
C LEU A 138 -8.19 9.18 -6.24
N PHE A 139 -8.09 8.52 -5.09
CA PHE A 139 -7.76 7.09 -5.04
C PHE A 139 -8.85 6.24 -5.68
N ARG A 140 -10.11 6.43 -5.26
CA ARG A 140 -11.28 5.72 -5.80
C ARG A 140 -11.35 5.85 -7.32
N ASP A 141 -11.30 7.09 -7.82
CA ASP A 141 -11.48 7.37 -9.25
C ASP A 141 -10.30 6.85 -10.08
N THR A 142 -9.08 6.85 -9.51
CA THR A 142 -7.93 6.28 -10.21
C THR A 142 -7.95 4.76 -10.18
N MET A 143 -8.29 4.15 -9.04
CA MET A 143 -8.34 2.69 -8.91
C MET A 143 -9.40 2.04 -9.81
N ALA A 144 -10.47 2.75 -10.15
CA ALA A 144 -11.48 2.28 -11.11
C ALA A 144 -10.88 1.98 -12.50
N ASP A 145 -9.82 2.69 -12.88
CA ASP A 145 -9.13 2.51 -14.17
C ASP A 145 -8.02 1.45 -14.13
N ILE A 146 -7.56 1.06 -12.93
CA ILE A 146 -6.46 0.09 -12.75
C ILE A 146 -6.91 -1.32 -13.07
N LYS A 147 -6.25 -1.93 -14.05
CA LYS A 147 -6.56 -3.29 -14.56
C LYS A 147 -5.46 -4.31 -14.27
N ALA A 148 -4.37 -3.90 -13.63
CA ALA A 148 -3.22 -4.76 -13.35
C ALA A 148 -3.60 -6.06 -12.67
N VAL A 149 -3.11 -7.16 -13.18
CA VAL A 149 -3.19 -8.49 -12.54
C VAL A 149 -2.14 -8.62 -11.44
N GLY A 150 -1.02 -7.89 -11.55
CA GLY A 150 0.04 -7.80 -10.56
C GLY A 150 0.80 -6.48 -10.70
N GLY A 151 1.39 -5.97 -9.61
CA GLY A 151 2.05 -4.67 -9.63
C GLY A 151 1.09 -3.50 -9.84
N PHE A 152 -0.08 -3.57 -9.21
CA PHE A 152 -1.10 -2.51 -9.28
C PHE A 152 -0.54 -1.14 -8.84
N ASP A 153 0.38 -1.15 -7.88
CA ASP A 153 1.11 0.01 -7.37
C ASP A 153 1.88 0.73 -8.49
N ARG A 154 2.50 -0.02 -9.39
CA ARG A 154 3.21 0.56 -10.53
C ARG A 154 2.27 1.15 -11.58
N GLU A 155 1.17 0.48 -11.91
CA GLU A 155 0.15 1.03 -12.83
C GLU A 155 -0.50 2.27 -12.21
N LEU A 156 -0.82 2.23 -10.92
CA LEU A 156 -1.36 3.36 -10.15
C LEU A 156 -0.38 4.56 -10.17
N GLU A 157 0.89 4.31 -9.87
CA GLU A 157 1.95 5.33 -9.91
C GLU A 157 2.02 6.01 -11.28
N LEU A 158 2.13 5.22 -12.36
CA LEU A 158 2.20 5.76 -13.71
C LEU A 158 0.94 6.55 -14.09
N THR A 159 -0.24 6.01 -13.80
CA THR A 159 -1.53 6.69 -14.07
C THR A 159 -1.61 8.04 -13.37
N LEU A 160 -1.20 8.10 -12.10
CA LEU A 160 -1.20 9.34 -11.33
C LEU A 160 -0.16 10.34 -11.83
N LEU A 161 1.04 9.89 -12.24
CA LEU A 161 2.07 10.73 -12.86
C LEU A 161 1.58 11.31 -14.19
N TYR A 162 0.93 10.51 -15.04
CA TYR A 162 0.32 11.00 -16.29
C TYR A 162 -0.78 12.05 -16.04
N ARG A 163 -1.47 11.97 -14.90
CA ARG A 163 -2.44 13.00 -14.45
C ARG A 163 -1.76 14.22 -13.82
N GLY A 164 -0.43 14.30 -13.84
CA GLY A 164 0.34 15.41 -13.28
C GLY A 164 0.36 15.45 -11.74
N LYS A 165 0.04 14.33 -11.08
CA LYS A 165 0.03 14.24 -9.63
C LYS A 165 1.44 14.06 -9.08
N ARG A 166 1.66 14.64 -7.89
CA ARG A 166 2.92 14.57 -7.15
C ARG A 166 2.76 13.70 -5.92
N PHE A 167 3.80 12.87 -5.64
CA PHE A 167 3.82 11.99 -4.46
C PHE A 167 4.80 12.55 -3.43
N TYR A 168 4.31 12.73 -2.22
CA TYR A 168 5.09 13.15 -1.08
C TYR A 168 5.67 11.91 -0.36
N TYR A 169 6.81 12.09 0.28
CA TYR A 169 7.43 11.03 1.08
C TYR A 169 7.55 11.47 2.53
N LEU A 170 7.12 10.61 3.45
CA LEU A 170 7.29 10.76 4.90
C LEU A 170 8.39 9.82 5.39
N PRO A 171 9.66 10.28 5.47
CA PRO A 171 10.79 9.41 5.82
C PRO A 171 10.81 8.98 7.28
N GLU A 172 10.17 9.74 8.18
CA GLU A 172 10.16 9.47 9.63
C GLU A 172 8.89 8.73 10.09
N THR A 173 7.92 8.50 9.20
CA THR A 173 6.67 7.79 9.51
C THR A 173 6.75 6.37 8.99
N PHE A 174 6.97 5.41 9.90
CA PHE A 174 7.31 4.03 9.56
C PHE A 174 6.10 3.11 9.49
N VAL A 175 6.06 2.27 8.46
CA VAL A 175 5.23 1.07 8.40
C VAL A 175 6.15 -0.15 8.37
N PHE A 176 5.92 -1.11 9.25
CA PHE A 176 6.74 -2.31 9.38
C PHE A 176 6.07 -3.48 8.69
N ASP A 177 6.77 -4.11 7.73
CA ASP A 177 6.32 -5.31 7.02
C ASP A 177 7.20 -6.52 7.31
N GLU A 178 6.66 -7.72 7.11
CA GLU A 178 7.39 -8.96 7.31
C GLU A 178 8.27 -9.28 6.10
N LYS A 179 9.59 -9.40 6.35
CA LYS A 179 10.56 -9.75 5.31
C LYS A 179 10.61 -11.24 5.09
N ILE A 180 10.87 -11.63 3.83
CA ILE A 180 10.93 -13.02 3.40
C ILE A 180 12.09 -13.75 4.08
N GLN A 181 11.78 -14.93 4.62
CA GLN A 181 12.73 -15.72 5.43
C GLN A 181 13.35 -16.90 4.70
N ASN A 182 12.90 -17.20 3.48
CA ASN A 182 13.43 -18.33 2.70
C ASN A 182 13.66 -18.00 1.23
N THR A 183 14.60 -18.69 0.60
CA THR A 183 15.03 -18.47 -0.79
C THR A 183 13.96 -18.80 -1.83
N GLY A 184 13.08 -19.75 -1.53
CA GLY A 184 12.01 -20.16 -2.45
C GLY A 184 10.97 -19.07 -2.63
N ASP A 185 10.52 -18.48 -1.52
CA ASP A 185 9.56 -17.38 -1.53
C ASP A 185 10.19 -16.11 -2.10
N PHE A 186 11.45 -15.84 -1.78
CA PHE A 186 12.20 -14.74 -2.36
C PHE A 186 12.25 -14.82 -3.90
N SER A 187 12.63 -15.96 -4.45
CA SER A 187 12.69 -16.17 -5.90
C SER A 187 11.32 -16.00 -6.55
N ARG A 188 10.25 -16.51 -5.91
CA ARG A 188 8.86 -16.40 -6.37
C ARG A 188 8.39 -14.94 -6.38
N GLN A 189 8.66 -14.20 -5.32
CA GLN A 189 8.32 -12.79 -5.20
C GLN A 189 9.06 -11.94 -6.24
N ARG A 190 10.38 -12.13 -6.40
CA ARG A 190 11.18 -11.38 -7.39
C ARG A 190 10.74 -11.67 -8.82
N ARG A 191 10.42 -12.90 -9.18
CA ARG A 191 9.85 -13.23 -10.49
C ARG A 191 8.52 -12.50 -10.73
N ARG A 192 7.63 -12.46 -9.74
CA ARG A 192 6.36 -11.74 -9.85
C ARG A 192 6.58 -10.23 -10.06
N TRP A 193 7.51 -9.63 -9.33
CA TRP A 193 7.83 -8.22 -9.48
C TRP A 193 8.45 -7.88 -10.83
N LEU A 194 9.43 -8.67 -11.27
CA LEU A 194 10.05 -8.48 -12.59
C LEU A 194 9.03 -8.62 -13.72
N SER A 195 8.13 -9.61 -13.64
CA SER A 195 7.06 -9.77 -14.63
C SER A 195 6.12 -8.56 -14.65
N ALA A 196 5.75 -8.03 -13.49
CA ALA A 196 4.88 -6.85 -13.38
C ALA A 196 5.57 -5.60 -13.95
N GLN A 197 6.85 -5.39 -13.62
CA GLN A 197 7.65 -4.28 -14.17
C GLN A 197 7.80 -4.38 -15.70
N TRP A 198 8.06 -5.57 -16.23
CA TRP A 198 8.16 -5.79 -17.66
C TRP A 198 6.85 -5.47 -18.39
N LEU A 199 5.73 -5.92 -17.86
CA LEU A 199 4.40 -5.61 -18.41
C LEU A 199 4.10 -4.10 -18.39
N SER A 200 4.50 -3.39 -17.34
CA SER A 200 4.29 -1.93 -17.24
C SER A 200 5.16 -1.10 -18.21
N LEU A 201 6.22 -1.67 -18.78
CA LEU A 201 7.05 -1.01 -19.80
C LEU A 201 6.51 -1.16 -21.22
N ILE A 202 5.58 -2.09 -21.45
CA ILE A 202 5.02 -2.40 -22.77
C ILE A 202 3.70 -1.67 -23.04
N HIS A 203 3.05 -1.20 -21.99
CA HIS A 203 1.79 -0.43 -22.03
C HIS A 203 2.01 1.04 -21.79
#